data_3fc159cf99cfc9b599ce7554a535a4d1
#
_entry.id   3fc159cf99cfc9b599ce7554a535a4d1
#
_cell.length_a   1.000
_cell.length_b   1.000
_cell.length_c   1.000
_cell.angle_alpha   90.00
_cell.angle_beta   90.00
_cell.angle_gamma   90.00
#
_symmetry.space_group_name_H-M   'P 1'
#
loop_
_entity.id
_entity.type
_entity.pdbx_description
1 polymer ?
#
loop_
_entity_poly.entity_id
_entity_poly.type
_entity_poly.pdbx_seq_one_letter_code
_entity_poly.pdbx_strand_id
1 'polypeptide(L)'
;MEDLKKTVDDINSRDDIEFVIMAGDVTEFGADWELEAAHEIFEELDVPYYIVPGNHDTKWSESGCNSFARIFGGTDFAFESHGILFCGTSSGPNMRMGMAQVPRESIIWLDSLISATPDGMPIIYTNHNPMDASLSNVAEVYDVLKKGNIQLTLAGHWHTDNLKNYDGVPAIVGRSTLRSTPPSKVVGYNIITIDTTTMHLTVRNHESGGKDGKVWAEVDMKPFDPSIQTTRPDYSLNEKYPNATTVWEKQETADIGSGFASDGTRLFYATAAGEIKSIYARTGGDVWSYKTGGRIYSFPAYSAGRVVCASTDGNVYCLNAKNGRLIWVHPTGKGIVACPLVEEGVVYVGSSAGEFYAIDLMSGDRKWTFDGVKGFIEARAVADDEKVYIGSWGNEFYALDRKDGTLVWKWNNTGSRMYSAAACWPVISGDKVFITTPERATRALDKNTGEEIWFSKEPNGRESQGISLDGKELYVKTMLTNELVAVDAVADTCKIVWKCPLPNDQDMDLAPAPIMSNSNAVFVPSSIGKVYAVSRDGSRVIWAKKLSNTVINHIMPLDEKTVVASTMDGKIVCISYTEN
;
A
#
# COMPACT_ATOMS: atom_id res chain seq x y z
N MET A 1 -19.66 0.25 -16.43
CA MET A 1 -19.34 0.28 -17.88
C MET A 1 -20.37 1.10 -18.68
N GLU A 2 -21.69 0.83 -18.56
CA GLU A 2 -22.72 1.62 -19.28
C GLU A 2 -22.69 3.12 -18.96
N ASP A 3 -22.56 3.48 -17.68
CA ASP A 3 -22.48 4.89 -17.26
C ASP A 3 -21.20 5.58 -17.76
N LEU A 4 -20.08 4.84 -17.81
CA LEU A 4 -18.81 5.35 -18.33
C LEU A 4 -18.92 5.62 -19.84
N LYS A 5 -19.47 4.67 -20.60
CA LYS A 5 -19.72 4.85 -22.03
C LYS A 5 -20.65 6.03 -22.31
N LYS A 6 -21.74 6.14 -21.55
CA LYS A 6 -22.65 7.29 -21.64
C LYS A 6 -21.92 8.62 -21.39
N THR A 7 -20.95 8.65 -20.46
CA THR A 7 -20.15 9.84 -20.18
C THR A 7 -19.21 10.17 -21.33
N VAL A 8 -18.59 9.18 -21.96
CA VAL A 8 -17.74 9.36 -23.15
C VAL A 8 -18.56 9.86 -24.34
N ASP A 9 -19.71 9.23 -24.62
CA ASP A 9 -20.63 9.66 -25.70
C ASP A 9 -21.09 11.12 -25.48
N ASP A 10 -21.36 11.50 -24.24
CA ASP A 10 -21.78 12.85 -23.88
C ASP A 10 -20.65 13.88 -24.07
N ILE A 11 -19.42 13.57 -23.65
CA ILE A 11 -18.24 14.41 -23.90
C ILE A 11 -18.01 14.59 -25.40
N ASN A 12 -18.05 13.52 -26.20
CA ASN A 12 -17.87 13.57 -27.64
C ASN A 12 -18.97 14.36 -28.38
N SER A 13 -20.14 14.53 -27.74
CA SER A 13 -21.21 15.39 -28.28
C SER A 13 -20.96 16.89 -28.14
N ARG A 14 -19.85 17.29 -27.49
CA ARG A 14 -19.52 18.68 -27.17
C ARG A 14 -18.34 19.20 -28.00
N ASP A 15 -18.50 20.41 -28.49
CA ASP A 15 -17.46 21.12 -29.28
C ASP A 15 -16.55 22.01 -28.42
N ASP A 16 -16.86 22.15 -27.11
CA ASP A 16 -16.19 23.06 -26.17
C ASP A 16 -15.21 22.37 -25.20
N ILE A 17 -14.95 21.09 -25.36
CA ILE A 17 -14.00 20.32 -24.57
C ILE A 17 -12.71 20.12 -25.37
N GLU A 18 -11.57 20.53 -24.80
CA GLU A 18 -10.26 20.36 -25.43
C GLU A 18 -9.54 19.09 -24.98
N PHE A 19 -9.72 18.70 -23.72
CA PHE A 19 -9.15 17.47 -23.13
C PHE A 19 -9.90 17.07 -21.87
N VAL A 20 -9.66 15.85 -21.43
CA VAL A 20 -10.24 15.26 -20.21
C VAL A 20 -9.14 14.93 -19.21
N ILE A 21 -9.34 15.29 -17.94
CA ILE A 21 -8.50 14.83 -16.83
C ILE A 21 -9.32 13.90 -15.94
N MET A 22 -8.80 12.68 -15.74
CA MET A 22 -9.42 11.67 -14.89
C MET A 22 -8.62 11.51 -13.60
N ALA A 23 -9.24 11.90 -12.48
CA ALA A 23 -8.60 11.89 -11.17
C ALA A 23 -8.70 10.52 -10.46
N GLY A 24 -8.68 9.41 -11.20
CA GLY A 24 -8.58 8.05 -10.67
C GLY A 24 -9.89 7.39 -10.25
N ASP A 25 -9.77 6.19 -9.63
CA ASP A 25 -10.86 5.29 -9.26
C ASP A 25 -11.71 4.88 -10.47
N VAL A 26 -11.04 4.44 -11.53
CA VAL A 26 -11.71 3.97 -12.77
C VAL A 26 -12.16 2.52 -12.66
N THR A 27 -11.70 1.80 -11.64
CA THR A 27 -12.05 0.40 -11.34
C THR A 27 -12.57 0.26 -9.92
N GLU A 28 -13.14 -0.93 -9.58
CA GLU A 28 -13.53 -1.26 -8.21
C GLU A 28 -12.38 -1.94 -7.44
N PHE A 29 -11.54 -2.73 -8.14
CA PHE A 29 -10.48 -3.53 -7.51
C PHE A 29 -9.13 -3.47 -8.23
N GLY A 30 -8.97 -2.64 -9.26
CA GLY A 30 -7.73 -2.58 -10.03
C GLY A 30 -7.38 -3.88 -10.75
N ALA A 31 -8.38 -4.71 -11.05
CA ALA A 31 -8.18 -5.95 -11.78
C ALA A 31 -7.86 -5.68 -13.26
N ASP A 32 -7.03 -6.52 -13.87
CA ASP A 32 -6.60 -6.32 -15.26
C ASP A 32 -7.79 -6.14 -16.22
N TRP A 33 -8.82 -6.99 -16.10
CA TRP A 33 -10.00 -6.94 -16.95
C TRP A 33 -10.85 -5.67 -16.73
N GLU A 34 -10.87 -5.10 -15.51
CA GLU A 34 -11.54 -3.82 -15.24
C GLU A 34 -10.82 -2.66 -15.92
N LEU A 35 -9.48 -2.65 -15.83
CA LEU A 35 -8.63 -1.64 -16.43
C LEU A 35 -8.70 -1.70 -17.97
N GLU A 36 -8.62 -2.88 -18.56
CA GLU A 36 -8.74 -3.10 -19.99
C GLU A 36 -10.10 -2.63 -20.52
N ALA A 37 -11.18 -3.00 -19.85
CA ALA A 37 -12.52 -2.60 -20.23
C ALA A 37 -12.78 -1.08 -20.06
N ALA A 38 -12.17 -0.43 -19.07
CA ALA A 38 -12.22 1.02 -18.92
C ALA A 38 -11.43 1.72 -20.04
N HIS A 39 -10.23 1.20 -20.35
CA HIS A 39 -9.40 1.73 -21.42
C HIS A 39 -10.09 1.65 -22.80
N GLU A 40 -10.70 0.51 -23.14
CA GLU A 40 -11.47 0.36 -24.39
C GLU A 40 -12.52 1.46 -24.57
N ILE A 41 -13.19 1.88 -23.47
CA ILE A 41 -14.18 2.95 -23.51
C ILE A 41 -13.49 4.33 -23.64
N PHE A 42 -12.38 4.56 -22.96
CA PHE A 42 -11.67 5.84 -23.04
C PHE A 42 -11.02 6.09 -24.40
N GLU A 43 -10.63 5.02 -25.11
CA GLU A 43 -10.16 5.14 -26.50
C GLU A 43 -11.25 5.59 -27.50
N GLU A 44 -12.53 5.59 -27.07
CA GLU A 44 -13.64 6.17 -27.85
C GLU A 44 -13.76 7.71 -27.70
N LEU A 45 -12.95 8.37 -26.83
CA LEU A 45 -12.94 9.83 -26.72
C LEU A 45 -12.35 10.50 -27.97
N ASP A 46 -13.05 11.51 -28.48
CA ASP A 46 -12.59 12.32 -29.61
C ASP A 46 -11.51 13.36 -29.23
N VAL A 47 -11.27 13.56 -27.93
CA VAL A 47 -10.29 14.49 -27.38
C VAL A 47 -9.26 13.75 -26.53
N PRO A 48 -8.04 14.29 -26.36
CA PRO A 48 -7.04 13.68 -25.50
C PRO A 48 -7.51 13.54 -24.06
N TYR A 49 -7.13 12.45 -23.39
CA TYR A 49 -7.34 12.29 -21.98
C TYR A 49 -6.05 12.03 -21.20
N TYR A 50 -6.03 12.45 -19.95
CA TYR A 50 -4.92 12.29 -19.02
C TYR A 50 -5.45 11.70 -17.72
N ILE A 51 -4.75 10.72 -17.17
CA ILE A 51 -5.28 9.92 -16.06
C ILE A 51 -4.21 9.64 -15.01
N VAL A 52 -4.61 9.68 -13.73
CA VAL A 52 -3.84 9.14 -12.61
C VAL A 52 -4.64 8.02 -11.95
N PRO A 53 -4.01 7.00 -11.35
CA PRO A 53 -4.74 5.98 -10.62
C PRO A 53 -5.28 6.51 -9.30
N GLY A 54 -6.45 6.01 -8.89
CA GLY A 54 -7.00 6.22 -7.57
C GLY A 54 -6.69 5.07 -6.61
N ASN A 55 -7.24 5.13 -5.41
CA ASN A 55 -6.98 4.10 -4.40
C ASN A 55 -7.67 2.76 -4.72
N HIS A 56 -8.75 2.74 -5.48
CA HIS A 56 -9.36 1.51 -5.97
C HIS A 56 -8.51 0.84 -7.06
N ASP A 57 -7.79 1.62 -7.84
CA ASP A 57 -6.90 1.12 -8.89
C ASP A 57 -5.57 0.58 -8.35
N THR A 58 -5.18 0.95 -7.12
CA THR A 58 -3.86 0.67 -6.56
C THR A 58 -3.85 -0.32 -5.40
N LYS A 59 -4.74 -0.15 -4.39
CA LYS A 59 -4.71 -0.92 -3.13
C LYS A 59 -4.94 -2.42 -3.30
N TRP A 60 -5.79 -2.78 -4.25
CA TRP A 60 -6.20 -4.17 -4.51
C TRP A 60 -5.78 -4.65 -5.89
N SER A 61 -4.87 -3.92 -6.54
CA SER A 61 -4.37 -4.29 -7.86
C SER A 61 -3.62 -5.62 -7.82
N GLU A 62 -4.11 -6.60 -8.56
CA GLU A 62 -3.46 -7.91 -8.70
C GLU A 62 -2.09 -7.84 -9.37
N SER A 63 -1.76 -6.73 -10.03
CA SER A 63 -0.48 -6.46 -10.67
C SER A 63 0.38 -5.45 -9.91
N GLY A 64 -0.04 -4.99 -8.71
CA GLY A 64 0.63 -3.90 -8.00
C GLY A 64 0.69 -2.60 -8.82
N CYS A 65 -0.40 -2.26 -9.49
CA CYS A 65 -0.54 -1.09 -10.38
C CYS A 65 0.31 -1.14 -11.68
N ASN A 66 0.95 -2.28 -11.98
CA ASN A 66 1.73 -2.45 -13.21
C ASN A 66 0.83 -2.46 -14.45
N SER A 67 -0.33 -3.11 -14.37
CA SER A 67 -1.28 -3.16 -15.49
C SER A 67 -1.86 -1.79 -15.79
N PHE A 68 -2.14 -0.97 -14.76
CA PHE A 68 -2.55 0.43 -14.97
C PHE A 68 -1.48 1.19 -15.78
N ALA A 69 -0.23 1.14 -15.33
CA ALA A 69 0.88 1.82 -16.02
C ALA A 69 1.08 1.31 -17.45
N ARG A 70 0.92 0.01 -17.70
CA ARG A 70 1.03 -0.60 -19.04
C ARG A 70 -0.12 -0.18 -19.95
N ILE A 71 -1.34 -0.14 -19.45
CA ILE A 71 -2.56 0.14 -20.23
C ILE A 71 -2.68 1.63 -20.54
N PHE A 72 -2.48 2.49 -19.52
CA PHE A 72 -2.64 3.94 -19.66
C PHE A 72 -1.34 4.71 -19.93
N GLY A 73 -0.21 4.01 -20.10
CA GLY A 73 1.07 4.62 -20.45
C GLY A 73 1.88 5.17 -19.28
N GLY A 74 1.38 5.07 -18.04
CA GLY A 74 2.05 5.53 -16.82
C GLY A 74 1.10 5.67 -15.65
N THR A 75 1.62 6.10 -14.50
CA THR A 75 0.85 6.48 -13.30
C THR A 75 0.87 7.98 -13.07
N ASP A 76 1.71 8.68 -13.82
CA ASP A 76 1.95 10.12 -13.76
C ASP A 76 1.84 10.70 -15.16
N PHE A 77 1.40 11.95 -15.28
CA PHE A 77 1.32 12.63 -16.57
C PHE A 77 1.78 14.08 -16.49
N ALA A 78 2.21 14.63 -17.63
CA ALA A 78 2.43 16.06 -17.81
C ALA A 78 2.18 16.47 -19.25
N PHE A 79 1.54 17.63 -19.43
CA PHE A 79 1.37 18.27 -20.73
C PHE A 79 1.21 19.77 -20.56
N GLU A 80 1.44 20.52 -21.64
CA GLU A 80 1.23 21.96 -21.67
C GLU A 80 0.05 22.29 -22.59
N SER A 81 -0.83 23.18 -22.13
CA SER A 81 -1.90 23.76 -22.95
C SER A 81 -2.04 25.23 -22.62
N HIS A 82 -2.08 26.09 -23.65
CA HIS A 82 -2.24 27.56 -23.55
C HIS A 82 -1.29 28.23 -22.52
N GLY A 83 -0.05 27.74 -22.41
CA GLY A 83 0.95 28.29 -21.51
C GLY A 83 0.75 27.90 -20.04
N ILE A 84 -0.06 26.90 -19.76
CA ILE A 84 -0.27 26.31 -18.43
C ILE A 84 0.28 24.89 -18.45
N LEU A 85 1.08 24.53 -17.45
CA LEU A 85 1.50 23.16 -17.20
C LEU A 85 0.42 22.41 -16.41
N PHE A 86 -0.10 21.35 -17.00
CA PHE A 86 -0.93 20.36 -16.33
C PHE A 86 -0.08 19.15 -16.00
N CYS A 87 -0.08 18.73 -14.74
CA CYS A 87 0.63 17.52 -14.34
C CYS A 87 -0.16 16.78 -13.26
N GLY A 88 0.10 15.48 -13.15
CA GLY A 88 -0.58 14.66 -12.16
C GLY A 88 0.27 13.48 -11.74
N THR A 89 0.06 12.99 -10.50
CA THR A 89 0.72 11.80 -9.96
C THR A 89 -0.26 10.86 -9.30
N SER A 90 0.11 9.58 -9.19
CA SER A 90 -0.55 8.64 -8.29
C SER A 90 -0.55 9.17 -6.85
N SER A 91 -1.61 8.90 -6.10
CA SER A 91 -1.69 9.17 -4.66
C SER A 91 -2.30 8.03 -3.85
N GLY A 92 -2.58 6.89 -4.50
CA GLY A 92 -2.99 5.68 -3.80
C GLY A 92 -1.76 4.93 -3.27
N PRO A 93 -1.77 4.41 -2.03
CA PRO A 93 -0.72 3.50 -1.62
C PRO A 93 -0.83 2.23 -2.44
N ASN A 94 0.25 1.83 -3.08
CA ASN A 94 0.27 0.62 -3.86
C ASN A 94 0.29 -0.60 -2.92
N MET A 95 -0.65 -1.53 -3.11
CA MET A 95 -0.67 -2.83 -2.41
C MET A 95 -0.73 -2.77 -0.88
N ARG A 96 -1.14 -1.66 -0.27
CA ARG A 96 -1.28 -1.58 1.18
C ARG A 96 -2.56 -0.85 1.59
N MET A 97 -3.24 -1.37 2.58
CA MET A 97 -4.36 -0.69 3.22
C MET A 97 -3.81 0.36 4.17
N GLY A 98 -3.54 1.54 3.65
CA GLY A 98 -2.98 2.64 4.40
C GLY A 98 -3.58 3.98 3.97
N MET A 99 -3.06 5.05 4.52
CA MET A 99 -3.37 6.41 4.07
C MET A 99 -2.89 6.61 2.63
N ALA A 100 -3.49 7.57 1.95
CA ALA A 100 -3.01 8.00 0.64
C ALA A 100 -1.56 8.49 0.72
N GLN A 101 -0.81 8.30 -0.34
CA GLN A 101 0.59 8.68 -0.46
C GLN A 101 0.96 8.87 -1.93
N VAL A 102 1.63 9.96 -2.26
CA VAL A 102 2.32 10.08 -3.55
C VAL A 102 3.59 9.22 -3.49
N PRO A 103 3.79 8.28 -4.41
CA PRO A 103 4.99 7.44 -4.43
C PRO A 103 6.29 8.27 -4.48
N ARG A 104 7.32 7.79 -3.81
CA ARG A 104 8.62 8.49 -3.74
C ARG A 104 9.20 8.76 -5.14
N GLU A 105 9.11 7.80 -6.03
CA GLU A 105 9.55 7.93 -7.42
C GLU A 105 8.75 9.02 -8.17
N SER A 106 7.45 9.16 -7.90
CA SER A 106 6.61 10.21 -8.49
C SER A 106 6.96 11.59 -7.94
N ILE A 107 7.32 11.71 -6.66
CA ILE A 107 7.82 12.98 -6.08
C ILE A 107 9.13 13.41 -6.75
N ILE A 108 10.06 12.48 -6.97
CA ILE A 108 11.33 12.77 -7.65
C ILE A 108 11.10 13.17 -9.11
N TRP A 109 10.19 12.48 -9.80
CA TRP A 109 9.78 12.84 -11.15
C TRP A 109 9.16 14.24 -11.20
N LEU A 110 8.24 14.54 -10.28
CA LEU A 110 7.57 15.84 -10.17
C LEU A 110 8.60 16.96 -9.89
N ASP A 111 9.57 16.72 -9.02
CA ASP A 111 10.64 17.68 -8.72
C ASP A 111 11.48 17.99 -9.97
N SER A 112 11.80 16.99 -10.75
CA SER A 112 12.51 17.15 -12.02
C SER A 112 11.69 17.93 -13.04
N LEU A 113 10.39 17.64 -13.14
CA LEU A 113 9.45 18.33 -14.02
C LEU A 113 9.34 19.83 -13.66
N ILE A 114 9.07 20.12 -12.38
CA ILE A 114 8.92 21.49 -11.89
C ILE A 114 10.22 22.28 -12.07
N SER A 115 11.37 21.66 -11.80
CA SER A 115 12.68 22.31 -11.99
C SER A 115 13.01 22.61 -13.45
N ALA A 116 12.42 21.88 -14.41
CA ALA A 116 12.58 22.12 -15.84
C ALA A 116 11.52 23.08 -16.42
N THR A 117 10.48 23.42 -15.64
CA THR A 117 9.40 24.30 -16.07
C THR A 117 9.87 25.76 -16.10
N PRO A 118 9.54 26.54 -17.13
CA PRO A 118 9.89 27.96 -17.20
C PRO A 118 9.38 28.75 -15.98
N ASP A 119 10.19 29.68 -15.49
CA ASP A 119 9.83 30.54 -14.37
C ASP A 119 8.51 31.28 -14.62
N GLY A 120 7.60 31.23 -13.66
CA GLY A 120 6.32 31.90 -13.71
C GLY A 120 5.24 31.17 -14.50
N MET A 121 5.52 30.07 -15.21
CA MET A 121 4.48 29.27 -15.88
C MET A 121 3.49 28.75 -14.84
N PRO A 122 2.17 29.02 -15.00
CA PRO A 122 1.16 28.49 -14.09
C PRO A 122 1.11 26.97 -14.12
N ILE A 123 0.95 26.35 -12.95
CA ILE A 123 0.88 24.90 -12.77
C ILE A 123 -0.48 24.53 -12.21
N ILE A 124 -1.12 23.55 -12.80
CA ILE A 124 -2.31 22.86 -12.28
C ILE A 124 -1.90 21.42 -12.02
N TYR A 125 -1.99 21.01 -10.75
CA TYR A 125 -1.60 19.66 -10.33
C TYR A 125 -2.79 18.80 -10.01
N THR A 126 -2.78 17.55 -10.46
CA THR A 126 -3.85 16.56 -10.26
C THR A 126 -3.34 15.36 -9.49
N ASN A 127 -4.10 14.93 -8.50
CA ASN A 127 -3.97 13.61 -7.89
C ASN A 127 -5.35 13.10 -7.46
N HIS A 128 -5.46 11.82 -7.09
CA HIS A 128 -6.76 11.28 -6.72
C HIS A 128 -7.24 11.80 -5.36
N ASN A 129 -6.38 11.72 -4.34
CA ASN A 129 -6.72 12.16 -2.99
C ASN A 129 -6.54 13.67 -2.84
N PRO A 130 -7.43 14.38 -2.12
CA PRO A 130 -7.23 15.79 -1.81
C PRO A 130 -5.89 16.07 -1.13
N MET A 131 -5.36 17.28 -1.35
CA MET A 131 -4.06 17.72 -0.82
C MET A 131 -4.17 18.17 0.66
N ASP A 132 -4.76 17.33 1.50
CA ASP A 132 -4.97 17.56 2.93
C ASP A 132 -4.24 16.50 3.78
N ALA A 133 -4.52 16.47 5.08
CA ALA A 133 -3.90 15.54 6.03
C ALA A 133 -4.20 14.05 5.76
N SER A 134 -5.16 13.73 4.87
CA SER A 134 -5.41 12.34 4.45
C SER A 134 -4.35 11.82 3.46
N LEU A 135 -3.59 12.73 2.83
CA LEU A 135 -2.41 12.43 2.04
C LEU A 135 -1.17 12.50 2.94
N SER A 136 -0.64 11.36 3.32
CA SER A 136 0.38 11.23 4.38
C SER A 136 1.65 12.06 4.16
N ASN A 137 2.07 12.23 2.91
CA ASN A 137 3.26 12.99 2.52
C ASN A 137 2.95 14.31 1.80
N VAL A 138 1.78 14.89 2.07
CA VAL A 138 1.32 16.14 1.44
C VAL A 138 2.33 17.29 1.57
N ALA A 139 3.03 17.38 2.69
CA ALA A 139 4.04 18.42 2.92
C ALA A 139 5.21 18.33 1.92
N GLU A 140 5.68 17.11 1.62
CA GLU A 140 6.75 16.88 0.66
C GLU A 140 6.31 17.22 -0.76
N VAL A 141 5.06 16.89 -1.12
CA VAL A 141 4.50 17.22 -2.43
C VAL A 141 4.38 18.73 -2.59
N TYR A 142 3.91 19.46 -1.56
CA TYR A 142 3.89 20.92 -1.60
C TYR A 142 5.27 21.55 -1.65
N ASP A 143 6.27 20.96 -0.99
CA ASP A 143 7.65 21.46 -1.09
C ASP A 143 8.17 21.42 -2.53
N VAL A 144 7.75 20.44 -3.30
CA VAL A 144 8.09 20.36 -4.72
C VAL A 144 7.26 21.35 -5.54
N LEU A 145 5.93 21.32 -5.42
CA LEU A 145 5.03 22.17 -6.19
C LEU A 145 5.28 23.67 -5.98
N LYS A 146 5.62 24.07 -4.76
CA LYS A 146 5.93 25.47 -4.39
C LYS A 146 7.30 25.94 -4.86
N LYS A 147 8.14 25.10 -5.45
CA LYS A 147 9.32 25.53 -6.19
C LYS A 147 8.94 26.18 -7.52
N GLY A 148 7.82 25.78 -8.10
CA GLY A 148 7.19 26.37 -9.29
C GLY A 148 6.00 27.26 -8.95
N ASN A 149 5.28 27.70 -9.98
CA ASN A 149 4.13 28.58 -9.87
C ASN A 149 2.82 27.76 -9.76
N ILE A 150 2.68 26.95 -8.68
CA ILE A 150 1.43 26.22 -8.43
C ILE A 150 0.27 27.18 -8.15
N GLN A 151 -0.84 27.03 -8.88
CA GLN A 151 -2.00 27.90 -8.77
C GLN A 151 -3.30 27.16 -8.43
N LEU A 152 -3.36 25.84 -8.71
CA LEU A 152 -4.54 25.04 -8.47
C LEU A 152 -4.18 23.56 -8.29
N THR A 153 -4.95 22.87 -7.45
CA THR A 153 -4.94 21.41 -7.40
C THR A 153 -6.33 20.85 -7.75
N LEU A 154 -6.34 19.71 -8.46
CA LEU A 154 -7.55 18.96 -8.81
C LEU A 154 -7.51 17.60 -8.12
N ALA A 155 -8.63 17.17 -7.56
CA ALA A 155 -8.75 15.87 -6.90
C ALA A 155 -10.14 15.23 -7.09
N GLY A 156 -10.22 13.92 -6.86
CA GLY A 156 -11.45 13.13 -6.80
C GLY A 156 -11.77 12.65 -5.39
N HIS A 157 -11.90 11.34 -5.22
CA HIS A 157 -12.01 10.59 -3.96
C HIS A 157 -13.26 10.84 -3.10
N TRP A 158 -13.68 12.08 -2.93
CA TRP A 158 -14.84 12.41 -2.08
C TRP A 158 -16.19 12.25 -2.78
N HIS A 159 -16.22 12.08 -4.11
CA HIS A 159 -17.43 11.94 -4.94
C HIS A 159 -18.40 13.13 -4.84
N THR A 160 -17.95 14.28 -4.38
CA THR A 160 -18.75 15.50 -4.23
C THR A 160 -17.96 16.73 -4.64
N ASP A 161 -18.66 17.70 -5.23
CA ASP A 161 -18.05 18.97 -5.63
C ASP A 161 -17.70 19.82 -4.40
N ASN A 162 -16.43 20.19 -4.28
CA ASN A 162 -15.95 21.06 -3.20
C ASN A 162 -14.85 22.00 -3.72
N LEU A 163 -14.94 23.27 -3.30
CA LEU A 163 -13.85 24.24 -3.41
C LEU A 163 -13.17 24.37 -2.03
N LYS A 164 -11.90 24.12 -1.99
CA LYS A 164 -11.05 24.16 -0.80
C LYS A 164 -9.85 25.08 -1.03
N ASN A 165 -9.12 25.31 0.04
CA ASN A 165 -7.80 25.94 0.00
C ASN A 165 -6.90 25.21 0.99
N TYR A 166 -5.80 24.68 0.52
CA TYR A 166 -4.84 23.96 1.34
C TYR A 166 -3.50 24.71 1.32
N ASP A 167 -3.09 25.21 2.47
CA ASP A 167 -1.82 25.94 2.63
C ASP A 167 -1.61 27.03 1.55
N GLY A 168 -2.69 27.78 1.24
CA GLY A 168 -2.68 28.88 0.30
C GLY A 168 -2.93 28.52 -1.16
N VAL A 169 -3.05 27.23 -1.50
CA VAL A 169 -3.33 26.77 -2.86
C VAL A 169 -4.81 26.38 -2.99
N PRO A 170 -5.57 26.99 -3.92
CA PRO A 170 -6.92 26.57 -4.22
C PRO A 170 -7.00 25.10 -4.66
N ALA A 171 -8.07 24.42 -4.30
CA ALA A 171 -8.28 23.02 -4.63
C ALA A 171 -9.72 22.75 -5.05
N ILE A 172 -9.90 22.09 -6.19
CA ILE A 172 -11.18 21.60 -6.68
C ILE A 172 -11.22 20.10 -6.46
N VAL A 173 -12.19 19.64 -5.65
CA VAL A 173 -12.50 18.22 -5.50
C VAL A 173 -13.77 17.95 -6.30
N GLY A 174 -13.69 16.98 -7.23
CA GLY A 174 -14.75 16.69 -8.18
C GLY A 174 -15.69 15.57 -7.76
N ARG A 175 -16.84 15.54 -8.40
CA ARG A 175 -17.83 14.47 -8.32
C ARG A 175 -17.39 13.21 -9.03
N SER A 176 -18.10 12.11 -8.77
CA SER A 176 -17.93 10.85 -9.47
C SER A 176 -18.81 10.76 -10.71
N THR A 177 -18.32 10.12 -11.77
CA THR A 177 -19.08 9.77 -12.96
C THR A 177 -19.98 8.54 -12.77
N LEU A 178 -19.70 7.71 -11.76
CA LEU A 178 -20.39 6.43 -11.53
C LEU A 178 -21.11 6.35 -10.18
N ARG A 179 -20.69 7.15 -9.20
CA ARG A 179 -21.25 7.13 -7.83
C ARG A 179 -21.55 8.54 -7.38
N SER A 180 -22.75 8.73 -6.86
CA SER A 180 -23.13 9.98 -6.21
C SER A 180 -23.21 9.78 -4.69
N THR A 181 -22.61 10.70 -3.94
CA THR A 181 -22.76 10.76 -2.49
C THR A 181 -23.99 11.62 -2.13
N PRO A 182 -24.92 11.18 -1.27
CA PRO A 182 -26.03 12.01 -0.84
C PRO A 182 -25.53 13.34 -0.26
N PRO A 183 -26.24 14.48 -0.48
CA PRO A 183 -27.58 14.57 -1.05
C PRO A 183 -27.66 14.57 -2.58
N SER A 184 -26.56 14.71 -3.30
CA SER A 184 -26.57 14.68 -4.77
C SER A 184 -26.70 13.24 -5.26
N LYS A 185 -27.72 12.98 -6.07
CA LYS A 185 -27.92 11.68 -6.75
C LYS A 185 -27.51 11.74 -8.23
N VAL A 186 -26.93 12.86 -8.64
CA VAL A 186 -26.58 13.11 -10.04
C VAL A 186 -25.12 12.70 -10.25
N VAL A 187 -24.90 11.73 -11.11
CA VAL A 187 -23.58 11.34 -11.60
C VAL A 187 -23.20 12.20 -12.81
N GLY A 188 -21.93 12.48 -13.01
CA GLY A 188 -21.47 13.32 -14.09
C GLY A 188 -20.04 13.81 -13.87
N TYR A 189 -19.66 14.84 -14.56
CA TYR A 189 -18.32 15.42 -14.51
C TYR A 189 -18.37 16.94 -14.32
N ASN A 190 -17.24 17.54 -14.10
CA ASN A 190 -17.08 18.99 -14.04
C ASN A 190 -16.49 19.52 -15.35
N ILE A 191 -17.06 20.60 -15.87
CA ILE A 191 -16.51 21.39 -16.94
C ILE A 191 -15.75 22.56 -16.31
N ILE A 192 -14.45 22.60 -16.56
CA ILE A 192 -13.56 23.65 -16.08
C ILE A 192 -13.22 24.54 -17.27
N THR A 193 -13.59 25.81 -17.19
CA THR A 193 -13.27 26.80 -18.22
C THR A 193 -12.25 27.79 -17.66
N ILE A 194 -11.13 27.98 -18.36
CA ILE A 194 -10.05 28.89 -17.98
C ILE A 194 -9.97 30.01 -18.99
N ASP A 195 -10.21 31.24 -18.58
CA ASP A 195 -9.84 32.42 -19.34
C ASP A 195 -8.34 32.70 -19.15
N THR A 196 -7.55 32.34 -20.12
CA THR A 196 -6.08 32.47 -20.06
C THR A 196 -5.60 33.93 -20.15
N THR A 197 -6.48 34.88 -20.51
CA THR A 197 -6.15 36.32 -20.52
C THR A 197 -6.24 36.91 -19.11
N THR A 198 -7.26 36.53 -18.36
CA THR A 198 -7.51 37.01 -17.00
C THR A 198 -7.05 36.05 -15.93
N MET A 199 -6.69 34.83 -16.30
CA MET A 199 -6.39 33.72 -15.42
C MET A 199 -7.54 33.44 -14.43
N HIS A 200 -8.77 33.59 -14.92
CA HIS A 200 -9.99 33.30 -14.20
C HIS A 200 -10.55 31.95 -14.61
N LEU A 201 -10.85 31.10 -13.61
CA LEU A 201 -11.35 29.75 -13.81
C LEU A 201 -12.77 29.63 -13.25
N THR A 202 -13.66 29.05 -14.04
CA THR A 202 -15.02 28.70 -13.60
C THR A 202 -15.22 27.20 -13.65
N VAL A 203 -15.94 26.64 -12.67
CA VAL A 203 -16.28 25.22 -12.62
C VAL A 203 -17.79 25.06 -12.62
N ARG A 204 -18.26 24.33 -13.59
CA ARG A 204 -19.67 23.98 -13.76
C ARG A 204 -19.81 22.47 -13.69
N ASN A 205 -20.82 22.00 -12.97
CA ASN A 205 -21.14 20.59 -13.04
C ASN A 205 -21.99 20.26 -14.26
N HIS A 206 -21.80 19.05 -14.77
CA HIS A 206 -22.56 18.50 -15.88
C HIS A 206 -23.07 17.11 -15.52
N GLU A 207 -24.32 16.82 -15.87
CA GLU A 207 -24.92 15.51 -15.71
C GLU A 207 -24.69 14.71 -16.99
N SER A 208 -24.07 13.52 -16.91
CA SER A 208 -23.79 12.69 -18.11
C SER A 208 -25.05 12.36 -18.90
N GLY A 209 -25.10 12.83 -20.17
CA GLY A 209 -26.27 12.79 -21.05
C GLY A 209 -27.41 13.74 -20.67
N GLY A 210 -27.13 14.75 -19.86
CA GLY A 210 -28.09 15.73 -19.38
C GLY A 210 -27.76 17.16 -19.80
N LYS A 211 -27.82 18.09 -18.89
CA LYS A 211 -27.59 19.52 -19.12
C LYS A 211 -26.50 20.07 -18.22
N ASP A 212 -25.90 21.14 -18.66
CA ASP A 212 -25.02 21.96 -17.83
C ASP A 212 -25.76 22.44 -16.59
N GLY A 213 -25.17 22.21 -15.44
CA GLY A 213 -25.60 22.75 -14.18
C GLY A 213 -25.14 24.19 -13.99
N LYS A 214 -25.21 24.67 -12.75
CA LYS A 214 -24.74 26.01 -12.40
C LYS A 214 -23.22 26.02 -12.23
N VAL A 215 -22.60 27.18 -12.46
CA VAL A 215 -21.27 27.45 -11.94
C VAL A 215 -21.34 27.35 -10.41
N TRP A 216 -20.51 26.50 -9.83
CA TRP A 216 -20.49 26.26 -8.41
C TRP A 216 -19.17 26.68 -7.75
N ALA A 217 -18.11 26.88 -8.54
CA ALA A 217 -16.86 27.43 -8.07
C ALA A 217 -16.25 28.38 -9.10
N GLU A 218 -15.58 29.41 -8.60
CA GLU A 218 -14.80 30.37 -9.37
C GLU A 218 -13.47 30.56 -8.64
N VAL A 219 -12.36 30.60 -9.40
CA VAL A 219 -11.00 30.77 -8.87
C VAL A 219 -10.24 31.77 -9.72
N ASP A 220 -9.76 32.84 -9.09
CA ASP A 220 -8.71 33.66 -9.71
C ASP A 220 -7.37 32.94 -9.52
N MET A 221 -6.83 32.40 -10.60
CA MET A 221 -5.54 31.74 -10.60
C MET A 221 -4.44 32.82 -10.42
N LYS A 222 -3.75 32.71 -9.30
CA LYS A 222 -2.67 33.64 -8.92
C LYS A 222 -1.49 32.85 -8.40
N PRO A 223 -0.27 33.37 -8.54
CA PRO A 223 0.88 32.80 -7.86
C PRO A 223 0.54 32.64 -6.37
N PHE A 224 0.89 31.49 -5.79
CA PHE A 224 0.68 31.28 -4.35
C PHE A 224 1.53 32.26 -3.54
N ASP A 225 1.06 32.63 -2.35
CA ASP A 225 1.80 33.49 -1.43
C ASP A 225 2.92 32.67 -0.73
N PRO A 226 4.21 32.93 -1.02
CA PRO A 226 5.31 32.17 -0.45
C PRO A 226 5.45 32.38 1.07
N SER A 227 4.77 33.36 1.67
CA SER A 227 4.73 33.55 3.12
C SER A 227 3.85 32.49 3.83
N ILE A 228 2.94 31.85 3.11
CA ILE A 228 2.09 30.78 3.65
C ILE A 228 2.91 29.49 3.76
N GLN A 229 3.21 29.12 4.99
CA GLN A 229 4.00 27.93 5.28
C GLN A 229 3.18 26.66 5.07
N THR A 230 3.82 25.63 4.53
CA THR A 230 3.23 24.29 4.45
C THR A 230 3.11 23.70 5.85
N THR A 231 1.94 23.17 6.17
CA THR A 231 1.69 22.45 7.43
C THR A 231 2.64 21.27 7.56
N ARG A 232 3.36 21.21 8.67
CA ARG A 232 4.40 20.16 8.89
C ARG A 232 3.88 19.07 9.81
N PRO A 233 4.33 17.82 9.57
CA PRO A 233 4.04 16.73 10.48
C PRO A 233 4.65 16.93 11.86
N ASP A 234 3.94 16.51 12.91
CA ASP A 234 4.42 16.53 14.29
C ASP A 234 5.28 15.31 14.60
N TYR A 235 6.50 15.54 15.07
CA TYR A 235 7.46 14.53 15.53
C TYR A 235 7.74 14.63 17.04
N SER A 236 6.96 15.41 17.81
CA SER A 236 7.16 15.61 19.26
C SER A 236 7.10 14.33 20.09
N LEU A 237 6.48 13.26 19.55
CA LEU A 237 6.51 11.93 20.17
C LEU A 237 7.94 11.44 20.42
N ASN A 238 8.90 11.77 19.57
CA ASN A 238 10.27 11.32 19.68
C ASN A 238 11.00 11.91 20.90
N GLU A 239 10.56 13.08 21.37
CA GLU A 239 11.12 13.73 22.55
C GLU A 239 10.66 13.06 23.85
N LYS A 240 9.49 12.39 23.82
CA LYS A 240 8.94 11.67 24.97
C LYS A 240 9.65 10.35 25.24
N TYR A 241 10.37 9.82 24.25
CA TYR A 241 11.08 8.54 24.32
C TYR A 241 12.54 8.67 23.92
N PRO A 242 13.36 9.41 24.68
CA PRO A 242 14.78 9.63 24.35
C PRO A 242 15.64 8.36 24.45
N ASN A 243 15.08 7.29 25.05
CA ASN A 243 15.70 5.98 25.17
C ASN A 243 15.70 5.16 23.86
N ALA A 244 15.06 5.66 22.78
CA ALA A 244 15.09 5.05 21.44
C ALA A 244 15.85 5.95 20.47
N THR A 245 17.09 5.61 20.15
CA THR A 245 17.99 6.40 19.32
C THR A 245 18.15 5.81 17.93
N THR A 246 18.21 6.67 16.91
CA THR A 246 18.55 6.25 15.54
C THR A 246 20.05 5.96 15.47
N VAL A 247 20.41 4.74 15.05
CA VAL A 247 21.80 4.31 14.84
C VAL A 247 22.25 4.74 13.44
N TRP A 248 21.43 4.44 12.45
CA TRP A 248 21.59 4.88 11.07
C TRP A 248 20.22 4.95 10.39
N GLU A 249 20.13 5.76 9.35
CA GLU A 249 18.96 5.80 8.47
C GLU A 249 19.40 5.87 7.01
N LYS A 250 18.54 5.40 6.13
CA LYS A 250 18.72 5.39 4.69
C LYS A 250 17.42 5.79 4.02
N GLN A 251 17.51 6.67 3.02
CA GLN A 251 16.39 7.05 2.17
C GLN A 251 16.61 6.48 0.78
N GLU A 252 15.67 5.68 0.28
CA GLU A 252 15.65 5.19 -1.09
C GLU A 252 15.03 6.20 -2.05
N THR A 253 15.27 6.01 -3.34
CA THR A 253 14.68 6.83 -4.42
C THR A 253 13.31 6.35 -4.88
N ALA A 254 12.84 5.24 -4.34
CA ALA A 254 11.52 4.66 -4.60
C ALA A 254 10.89 4.19 -3.30
N ASP A 255 9.59 3.98 -3.33
CA ASP A 255 8.85 3.39 -2.22
C ASP A 255 9.40 2.01 -1.85
N ILE A 256 9.29 1.67 -0.56
CA ILE A 256 9.55 0.33 -0.05
C ILE A 256 8.23 -0.26 0.43
N GLY A 257 7.55 -1.03 -0.43
CA GLY A 257 6.35 -1.80 -0.06
C GLY A 257 6.69 -3.14 0.61
N SER A 258 7.96 -3.46 0.75
CA SER A 258 8.48 -4.71 1.30
C SER A 258 9.03 -4.56 2.72
N GLY A 259 9.34 -5.70 3.34
CA GLY A 259 10.11 -5.77 4.58
C GLY A 259 11.48 -6.40 4.35
N PHE A 260 12.04 -6.94 5.42
CA PHE A 260 13.40 -7.46 5.43
C PHE A 260 13.45 -8.98 5.58
N ALA A 261 14.46 -9.59 4.94
CA ALA A 261 15.08 -10.83 5.37
C ALA A 261 16.51 -10.55 5.84
N SER A 262 17.11 -11.46 6.61
CA SER A 262 18.48 -11.28 7.15
C SER A 262 19.24 -12.58 7.19
N ASP A 263 20.55 -12.48 7.02
CA ASP A 263 21.51 -13.57 7.32
C ASP A 263 22.30 -13.32 8.61
N GLY A 264 21.84 -12.36 9.44
CA GLY A 264 22.51 -11.92 10.66
C GLY A 264 23.57 -10.83 10.46
N THR A 265 24.12 -10.68 9.26
CA THR A 265 25.12 -9.67 8.90
C THR A 265 24.56 -8.62 7.95
N ARG A 266 23.72 -9.07 7.02
CA ARG A 266 23.10 -8.27 5.97
C ARG A 266 21.59 -8.30 6.11
N LEU A 267 20.98 -7.23 5.64
CA LEU A 267 19.55 -7.14 5.37
C LEU A 267 19.32 -7.22 3.87
N PHE A 268 18.22 -7.86 3.50
CA PHE A 268 17.73 -7.97 2.15
C PHE A 268 16.33 -7.37 2.11
N TYR A 269 16.08 -6.47 1.17
CA TYR A 269 14.77 -5.82 0.96
C TYR A 269 14.57 -5.53 -0.53
N ALA A 270 13.40 -5.03 -0.87
CA ALA A 270 13.11 -4.66 -2.25
C ALA A 270 12.36 -3.33 -2.33
N THR A 271 12.46 -2.66 -3.47
CA THR A 271 11.82 -1.36 -3.73
C THR A 271 10.73 -1.47 -4.79
N ALA A 272 9.79 -0.53 -4.78
CA ALA A 272 8.78 -0.40 -5.83
C ALA A 272 9.37 -0.08 -7.22
N ALA A 273 10.62 0.37 -7.28
CA ALA A 273 11.34 0.46 -8.56
C ALA A 273 11.80 -0.89 -9.11
N GLY A 274 11.53 -2.01 -8.43
CA GLY A 274 11.92 -3.34 -8.90
C GLY A 274 13.37 -3.70 -8.62
N GLU A 275 13.96 -3.17 -7.56
CA GLU A 275 15.31 -3.50 -7.13
C GLU A 275 15.28 -4.40 -5.90
N ILE A 276 15.99 -5.51 -5.94
CA ILE A 276 16.32 -6.34 -4.78
C ILE A 276 17.67 -5.88 -4.27
N LYS A 277 17.75 -5.48 -3.01
CA LYS A 277 18.94 -4.82 -2.44
C LYS A 277 19.44 -5.54 -1.21
N SER A 278 20.74 -5.43 -0.97
CA SER A 278 21.39 -5.87 0.25
C SER A 278 22.21 -4.76 0.87
N ILE A 279 22.07 -4.60 2.18
CA ILE A 279 22.84 -3.65 2.98
C ILE A 279 23.43 -4.33 4.22
N TYR A 280 24.47 -3.77 4.80
CA TYR A 280 24.97 -4.22 6.09
C TYR A 280 23.99 -3.84 7.22
N ALA A 281 23.55 -4.81 8.02
CA ALA A 281 22.56 -4.61 9.08
C ALA A 281 23.00 -3.58 10.13
N ARG A 282 24.29 -3.52 10.46
CA ARG A 282 24.81 -2.62 11.51
C ARG A 282 25.08 -1.19 11.05
N THR A 283 25.24 -0.96 9.75
CA THR A 283 25.70 0.36 9.23
C THR A 283 24.79 0.95 8.17
N GLY A 284 23.86 0.18 7.59
CA GLY A 284 23.05 0.60 6.46
C GLY A 284 23.83 0.73 5.13
N GLY A 285 25.12 0.38 5.12
CA GLY A 285 25.97 0.48 3.92
C GLY A 285 25.58 -0.52 2.84
N ASP A 286 25.59 -0.08 1.58
CA ASP A 286 25.22 -0.89 0.43
C ASP A 286 26.18 -2.06 0.20
N VAL A 287 25.66 -3.21 -0.19
CA VAL A 287 26.44 -4.41 -0.54
C VAL A 287 26.26 -4.74 -2.01
N TRP A 288 25.03 -4.91 -2.46
CA TRP A 288 24.67 -5.18 -3.86
C TRP A 288 23.22 -4.79 -4.15
N SER A 289 22.91 -4.61 -5.43
CA SER A 289 21.57 -4.42 -5.98
C SER A 289 21.37 -5.30 -7.20
N TYR A 290 20.15 -5.78 -7.41
CA TYR A 290 19.72 -6.54 -8.58
C TYR A 290 18.39 -5.98 -9.11
N LYS A 291 18.31 -5.65 -10.40
CA LYS A 291 17.13 -5.10 -11.06
C LYS A 291 16.28 -6.20 -11.67
N THR A 292 14.98 -6.21 -11.37
CA THR A 292 13.95 -7.05 -11.99
C THR A 292 13.18 -6.30 -13.07
N GLY A 293 12.29 -6.98 -13.78
CA GLY A 293 11.47 -6.39 -14.83
C GLY A 293 10.21 -5.67 -14.35
N GLY A 294 9.85 -5.76 -13.06
CA GLY A 294 8.63 -5.17 -12.50
C GLY A 294 8.81 -4.63 -11.10
N ARG A 295 7.76 -3.99 -10.58
CA ARG A 295 7.70 -3.51 -9.20
C ARG A 295 7.78 -4.69 -8.22
N ILE A 296 8.28 -4.44 -6.99
CA ILE A 296 8.34 -5.45 -5.95
C ILE A 296 7.67 -4.93 -4.69
N TYR A 297 6.66 -5.67 -4.22
CA TYR A 297 5.98 -5.45 -2.94
C TYR A 297 6.16 -6.63 -1.99
N SER A 298 6.66 -7.75 -2.50
CA SER A 298 6.94 -8.95 -1.72
C SER A 298 8.13 -8.73 -0.79
N PHE A 299 8.04 -9.28 0.42
CA PHE A 299 9.20 -9.37 1.31
C PHE A 299 10.15 -10.44 0.77
N PRO A 300 11.45 -10.19 0.72
CA PRO A 300 12.40 -11.26 0.43
C PRO A 300 12.36 -12.35 1.50
N ALA A 301 12.72 -13.57 1.12
CA ALA A 301 13.01 -14.66 2.04
C ALA A 301 14.48 -15.06 1.92
N TYR A 302 15.10 -15.44 3.04
CA TYR A 302 16.49 -15.89 3.08
C TYR A 302 16.58 -17.30 3.65
N SER A 303 17.29 -18.17 2.95
CA SER A 303 17.66 -19.50 3.44
C SER A 303 18.88 -20.03 2.69
N ALA A 304 19.74 -20.77 3.36
CA ALA A 304 20.88 -21.51 2.78
C ALA A 304 21.74 -20.65 1.82
N GLY A 305 22.01 -19.39 2.16
CA GLY A 305 22.83 -18.48 1.34
C GLY A 305 22.13 -17.94 0.09
N ARG A 306 20.80 -18.07 0.02
CA ARG A 306 19.94 -17.61 -1.08
C ARG A 306 18.95 -16.57 -0.60
N VAL A 307 18.70 -15.58 -1.44
CA VAL A 307 17.63 -14.61 -1.28
C VAL A 307 16.59 -14.87 -2.36
N VAL A 308 15.36 -15.12 -1.96
CA VAL A 308 14.24 -15.35 -2.87
C VAL A 308 13.31 -14.13 -2.79
N CYS A 309 12.93 -13.59 -3.94
CA CYS A 309 12.03 -12.46 -4.05
C CYS A 309 11.09 -12.64 -5.24
N ALA A 310 9.86 -12.18 -5.11
CA ALA A 310 8.87 -12.26 -6.17
C ALA A 310 8.54 -10.86 -6.71
N SER A 311 8.28 -10.76 -8.01
CA SER A 311 8.09 -9.49 -8.71
C SER A 311 6.78 -9.47 -9.51
N THR A 312 6.24 -8.28 -9.70
CA THR A 312 5.05 -8.06 -10.53
C THR A 312 5.29 -8.29 -12.03
N ASP A 313 6.53 -8.59 -12.44
CA ASP A 313 6.83 -9.07 -13.79
C ASP A 313 6.49 -10.56 -14.00
N GLY A 314 5.94 -11.23 -12.98
CA GLY A 314 5.54 -12.63 -13.04
C GLY A 314 6.67 -13.62 -12.77
N ASN A 315 7.77 -13.19 -12.17
CA ASN A 315 8.91 -14.05 -11.89
C ASN A 315 9.23 -14.12 -10.40
N VAL A 316 9.66 -15.31 -9.98
CA VAL A 316 10.34 -15.54 -8.70
C VAL A 316 11.83 -15.59 -8.96
N TYR A 317 12.59 -14.73 -8.30
CA TYR A 317 14.04 -14.61 -8.43
C TYR A 317 14.74 -15.23 -7.23
N CYS A 318 15.77 -16.01 -7.49
CA CYS A 318 16.69 -16.50 -6.45
C CYS A 318 18.09 -15.97 -6.72
N LEU A 319 18.61 -15.24 -5.74
CA LEU A 319 19.92 -14.60 -5.82
C LEU A 319 20.88 -15.18 -4.79
N ASN A 320 22.16 -15.16 -5.10
CA ASN A 320 23.21 -15.45 -4.13
C ASN A 320 23.27 -14.32 -3.09
N ALA A 321 23.04 -14.64 -1.83
CA ALA A 321 22.95 -13.66 -0.75
C ALA A 321 24.25 -12.83 -0.55
N LYS A 322 25.41 -13.39 -0.91
CA LYS A 322 26.70 -12.72 -0.71
C LYS A 322 26.98 -11.61 -1.73
N ASN A 323 26.56 -11.81 -3.00
CA ASN A 323 26.99 -10.95 -4.11
C ASN A 323 25.87 -10.54 -5.08
N GLY A 324 24.61 -10.91 -4.82
CA GLY A 324 23.46 -10.55 -5.64
C GLY A 324 23.40 -11.23 -7.01
N ARG A 325 24.27 -12.18 -7.31
CA ARG A 325 24.24 -12.89 -8.60
C ARG A 325 23.01 -13.76 -8.70
N LEU A 326 22.35 -13.71 -9.85
CA LEU A 326 21.21 -14.56 -10.17
C LEU A 326 21.62 -16.03 -10.16
N ILE A 327 20.84 -16.87 -9.47
CA ILE A 327 21.00 -18.32 -9.43
C ILE A 327 19.97 -18.95 -10.36
N TRP A 328 18.70 -18.62 -10.18
CA TRP A 328 17.60 -19.07 -11.04
C TRP A 328 16.44 -18.06 -11.06
N VAL A 329 15.59 -18.15 -12.09
CA VAL A 329 14.31 -17.46 -12.22
C VAL A 329 13.24 -18.51 -12.50
N HIS A 330 12.10 -18.39 -11.81
CA HIS A 330 10.94 -19.24 -12.05
C HIS A 330 9.76 -18.36 -12.52
N PRO A 331 9.31 -18.52 -13.79
CA PRO A 331 8.17 -17.74 -14.31
C PRO A 331 6.84 -18.35 -13.85
N THR A 332 5.88 -17.47 -13.52
CA THR A 332 4.50 -17.84 -13.15
C THR A 332 3.46 -17.34 -14.13
N GLY A 333 3.87 -16.58 -15.16
CA GLY A 333 3.00 -16.07 -16.22
C GLY A 333 2.12 -14.85 -15.84
N LYS A 334 1.91 -14.59 -14.56
CA LYS A 334 1.18 -13.42 -14.01
C LYS A 334 1.98 -12.77 -12.90
N GLY A 335 1.72 -11.48 -12.67
CA GLY A 335 2.37 -10.71 -11.61
C GLY A 335 2.29 -11.39 -10.23
N ILE A 336 3.30 -11.18 -9.41
CA ILE A 336 3.34 -11.72 -8.05
C ILE A 336 3.49 -10.56 -7.07
N VAL A 337 2.50 -10.41 -6.19
CA VAL A 337 2.52 -9.46 -5.09
C VAL A 337 2.72 -10.17 -3.74
N ALA A 338 2.50 -11.48 -3.71
CA ALA A 338 2.65 -12.33 -2.54
C ALA A 338 4.11 -12.42 -2.06
N CYS A 339 4.29 -12.54 -0.74
CA CYS A 339 5.60 -12.75 -0.15
C CYS A 339 5.97 -14.25 -0.19
N PRO A 340 7.14 -14.64 -0.71
CA PRO A 340 7.60 -16.02 -0.66
C PRO A 340 7.86 -16.47 0.79
N LEU A 341 7.44 -17.68 1.12
CA LEU A 341 7.86 -18.42 2.30
C LEU A 341 8.93 -19.42 1.87
N VAL A 342 10.03 -19.51 2.60
CA VAL A 342 11.02 -20.58 2.43
C VAL A 342 11.06 -21.44 3.68
N GLU A 343 10.67 -22.71 3.51
CA GLU A 343 10.63 -23.68 4.59
C GLU A 343 11.21 -25.00 4.12
N GLU A 344 12.18 -25.57 4.85
CA GLU A 344 12.83 -26.86 4.56
C GLU A 344 13.29 -27.04 3.11
N GLY A 345 13.87 -25.99 2.51
CA GLY A 345 14.38 -26.04 1.14
C GLY A 345 13.31 -25.92 0.05
N VAL A 346 12.08 -25.57 0.40
CA VAL A 346 10.98 -25.33 -0.54
C VAL A 346 10.54 -23.87 -0.45
N VAL A 347 10.36 -23.24 -1.60
CA VAL A 347 9.79 -21.88 -1.74
C VAL A 347 8.30 -22.02 -2.04
N TYR A 348 7.47 -21.43 -1.20
CA TYR A 348 6.02 -21.34 -1.38
C TYR A 348 5.62 -19.91 -1.75
N VAL A 349 4.91 -19.74 -2.86
CA VAL A 349 4.48 -18.40 -3.32
C VAL A 349 3.25 -18.48 -4.19
N GLY A 350 2.36 -17.48 -4.08
CA GLY A 350 1.16 -17.37 -4.91
C GLY A 350 1.30 -16.33 -6.01
N SER A 351 0.75 -16.60 -7.19
CA SER A 351 0.64 -15.63 -8.28
C SER A 351 -0.73 -14.96 -8.34
N SER A 352 -0.83 -13.89 -9.12
CA SER A 352 -2.11 -13.23 -9.39
C SER A 352 -3.02 -14.00 -10.37
N ALA A 353 -2.56 -15.11 -10.91
CA ALA A 353 -3.35 -16.01 -11.74
C ALA A 353 -4.27 -16.96 -10.95
N GLY A 354 -4.22 -16.92 -9.61
CA GLY A 354 -4.94 -17.87 -8.76
C GLY A 354 -4.20 -19.20 -8.59
N GLU A 355 -2.88 -19.17 -8.74
CA GLU A 355 -2.01 -20.34 -8.60
C GLU A 355 -1.11 -20.19 -7.38
N PHE A 356 -0.83 -21.30 -6.72
CA PHE A 356 0.11 -21.38 -5.63
C PHE A 356 1.17 -22.45 -5.91
N TYR A 357 2.43 -22.07 -5.78
CA TYR A 357 3.59 -22.85 -6.21
C TYR A 357 4.41 -23.35 -5.03
N ALA A 358 4.92 -24.58 -5.13
CA ALA A 358 6.08 -25.05 -4.39
C ALA A 358 7.25 -25.25 -5.35
N ILE A 359 8.36 -24.57 -5.07
CA ILE A 359 9.55 -24.52 -5.91
C ILE A 359 10.73 -25.00 -5.09
N ASP A 360 11.58 -25.83 -5.66
CA ASP A 360 12.82 -26.26 -5.00
C ASP A 360 13.79 -25.07 -4.85
N LEU A 361 14.23 -24.78 -3.64
CA LEU A 361 15.10 -23.64 -3.35
C LEU A 361 16.45 -23.73 -4.08
N MET A 362 16.97 -24.94 -4.27
CA MET A 362 18.32 -25.14 -4.81
C MET A 362 18.34 -25.04 -6.33
N SER A 363 17.36 -25.65 -7.01
CA SER A 363 17.31 -25.74 -8.47
C SER A 363 16.38 -24.72 -9.13
N GLY A 364 15.34 -24.23 -8.44
CA GLY A 364 14.26 -23.43 -9.03
C GLY A 364 13.20 -24.25 -9.76
N ASP A 365 13.29 -25.59 -9.67
CA ASP A 365 12.33 -26.47 -10.31
C ASP A 365 11.01 -26.49 -9.53
N ARG A 366 9.90 -26.50 -10.26
CA ARG A 366 8.57 -26.65 -9.69
C ARG A 366 8.36 -28.05 -9.12
N LYS A 367 8.06 -28.14 -7.83
CA LYS A 367 7.67 -29.40 -7.18
C LYS A 367 6.21 -29.73 -7.43
N TRP A 368 5.34 -28.74 -7.24
CA TRP A 368 3.91 -28.82 -7.51
C TRP A 368 3.30 -27.44 -7.69
N THR A 369 2.08 -27.39 -8.24
CA THR A 369 1.25 -26.19 -8.35
C THR A 369 -0.18 -26.55 -7.95
N PHE A 370 -0.81 -25.70 -7.18
CA PHE A 370 -2.25 -25.71 -6.92
C PHE A 370 -2.89 -24.53 -7.67
N ASP A 371 -3.81 -24.80 -8.59
CA ASP A 371 -4.47 -23.83 -9.48
C ASP A 371 -5.91 -23.49 -9.04
N GLY A 372 -6.29 -23.88 -7.83
CA GLY A 372 -7.65 -23.73 -7.29
C GLY A 372 -7.85 -22.49 -6.41
N VAL A 373 -6.93 -21.52 -6.40
CA VAL A 373 -7.06 -20.32 -5.58
C VAL A 373 -8.03 -19.35 -6.23
N LYS A 374 -9.06 -18.97 -5.53
CA LYS A 374 -10.00 -17.93 -5.95
C LYS A 374 -9.42 -16.54 -5.61
N GLY A 375 -9.31 -15.67 -6.62
CA GLY A 375 -8.64 -14.36 -6.46
C GLY A 375 -7.12 -14.51 -6.37
N PHE A 376 -6.42 -13.45 -6.00
CA PHE A 376 -4.96 -13.45 -5.90
C PHE A 376 -4.50 -13.51 -4.43
N ILE A 377 -3.25 -13.89 -4.23
CA ILE A 377 -2.60 -13.99 -2.93
C ILE A 377 -1.71 -12.75 -2.74
N GLU A 378 -1.77 -12.12 -1.56
CA GLU A 378 -0.96 -10.95 -1.22
C GLU A 378 0.00 -11.24 -0.06
N ALA A 379 -0.48 -11.85 1.01
CA ALA A 379 0.31 -12.13 2.20
C ALA A 379 1.31 -13.28 2.00
N ARG A 380 2.17 -13.47 3.00
CA ARG A 380 3.02 -14.65 3.09
C ARG A 380 2.23 -15.83 3.66
N ALA A 381 2.42 -17.01 3.10
CA ALA A 381 1.94 -18.25 3.68
C ALA A 381 2.60 -18.54 5.03
N VAL A 382 1.97 -19.41 5.83
CA VAL A 382 2.60 -20.08 6.98
C VAL A 382 2.52 -21.59 6.76
N ALA A 383 3.50 -22.34 7.27
CA ALA A 383 3.54 -23.79 7.13
C ALA A 383 3.84 -24.46 8.47
N ASP A 384 3.31 -25.67 8.64
CA ASP A 384 3.76 -26.65 9.63
C ASP A 384 4.45 -27.84 8.93
N ASP A 385 4.69 -28.93 9.61
CA ASP A 385 5.38 -30.09 9.06
C ASP A 385 4.61 -30.76 7.90
N GLU A 386 3.29 -30.62 7.84
CA GLU A 386 2.43 -31.32 6.90
C GLU A 386 1.75 -30.40 5.87
N LYS A 387 1.40 -29.19 6.26
CA LYS A 387 0.51 -28.30 5.50
C LYS A 387 1.09 -26.91 5.33
N VAL A 388 0.66 -26.24 4.27
CA VAL A 388 0.87 -24.81 4.04
C VAL A 388 -0.49 -24.10 3.98
N TYR A 389 -0.58 -22.93 4.63
CA TYR A 389 -1.83 -22.19 4.82
C TYR A 389 -1.73 -20.82 4.17
N ILE A 390 -2.74 -20.45 3.37
CA ILE A 390 -2.78 -19.20 2.60
C ILE A 390 -4.17 -18.58 2.57
N GLY A 391 -4.22 -17.26 2.62
CA GLY A 391 -5.43 -16.48 2.35
C GLY A 391 -5.39 -15.84 0.96
N SER A 392 -6.57 -15.58 0.38
CA SER A 392 -6.68 -14.96 -0.94
C SER A 392 -7.76 -13.88 -0.98
N TRP A 393 -7.68 -12.97 -1.96
CA TRP A 393 -8.70 -11.96 -2.25
C TRP A 393 -9.99 -12.53 -2.88
N GLY A 394 -10.13 -13.85 -2.92
CA GLY A 394 -11.34 -14.56 -3.26
C GLY A 394 -12.24 -14.87 -2.06
N ASN A 395 -11.97 -14.30 -0.89
CA ASN A 395 -12.66 -14.56 0.37
C ASN A 395 -12.51 -16.00 0.87
N GLU A 396 -11.43 -16.66 0.50
CA GLU A 396 -11.12 -18.04 0.90
C GLU A 396 -9.76 -18.12 1.60
N PHE A 397 -9.65 -19.09 2.51
CA PHE A 397 -8.42 -19.47 3.20
C PHE A 397 -8.22 -20.98 3.03
N TYR A 398 -7.02 -21.41 2.66
CA TYR A 398 -6.73 -22.77 2.22
C TYR A 398 -5.68 -23.41 3.10
N ALA A 399 -5.78 -24.72 3.30
CA ALA A 399 -4.70 -25.59 3.73
C ALA A 399 -4.39 -26.59 2.61
N LEU A 400 -3.14 -26.62 2.18
CA LEU A 400 -2.65 -27.52 1.14
C LEU A 400 -1.63 -28.48 1.75
N ASP A 401 -1.63 -29.73 1.29
CA ASP A 401 -0.58 -30.68 1.65
C ASP A 401 0.78 -30.22 1.12
N ARG A 402 1.80 -30.16 1.97
CA ARG A 402 3.13 -29.68 1.59
C ARG A 402 3.84 -30.58 0.59
N LYS A 403 3.52 -31.86 0.56
CA LYS A 403 4.22 -32.86 -0.25
C LYS A 403 3.83 -32.76 -1.73
N ASP A 404 2.54 -32.57 -2.01
CA ASP A 404 2.00 -32.66 -3.36
C ASP A 404 1.06 -31.52 -3.77
N GLY A 405 0.73 -30.61 -2.85
CA GLY A 405 -0.11 -29.43 -3.12
C GLY A 405 -1.60 -29.74 -3.16
N THR A 406 -2.04 -30.95 -2.77
CA THR A 406 -3.47 -31.26 -2.74
C THR A 406 -4.21 -30.45 -1.69
N LEU A 407 -5.46 -30.05 -2.01
CA LEU A 407 -6.32 -29.34 -1.07
C LEU A 407 -6.74 -30.26 0.07
N VAL A 408 -6.36 -29.88 1.30
CA VAL A 408 -6.78 -30.59 2.53
C VAL A 408 -8.12 -30.05 2.98
N TRP A 409 -8.22 -28.74 3.17
CA TRP A 409 -9.46 -28.06 3.49
C TRP A 409 -9.43 -26.60 3.02
N LYS A 410 -10.59 -25.99 2.96
CA LYS A 410 -10.74 -24.55 2.80
C LYS A 410 -11.80 -23.99 3.71
N TRP A 411 -11.55 -22.78 4.20
CA TRP A 411 -12.49 -21.97 4.94
C TRP A 411 -12.92 -20.78 4.07
N ASN A 412 -14.16 -20.34 4.21
CA ASN A 412 -14.71 -19.20 3.50
C ASN A 412 -15.40 -18.26 4.49
N ASN A 413 -15.04 -17.00 4.42
CA ASN A 413 -15.81 -15.95 5.08
C ASN A 413 -17.04 -15.65 4.21
N THR A 414 -18.24 -15.97 4.64
CA THR A 414 -19.50 -15.81 3.91
C THR A 414 -19.88 -14.35 3.58
N GLY A 415 -19.04 -13.39 3.99
CA GLY A 415 -19.23 -11.97 3.76
C GLY A 415 -18.72 -11.46 2.41
N SER A 416 -18.48 -10.16 2.34
CA SER A 416 -17.93 -9.48 1.16
C SER A 416 -16.49 -9.93 0.87
N ARG A 417 -16.07 -9.88 -0.42
CA ARG A 417 -14.68 -10.00 -0.84
C ARG A 417 -13.74 -9.05 -0.05
N MET A 418 -14.25 -7.88 0.36
CA MET A 418 -13.52 -6.93 1.20
C MET A 418 -13.14 -7.49 2.59
N TYR A 419 -13.70 -8.62 3.01
CA TYR A 419 -13.39 -9.30 4.27
C TYR A 419 -12.42 -10.47 4.11
N SER A 420 -11.75 -10.57 2.97
CA SER A 420 -10.75 -11.61 2.69
C SER A 420 -9.60 -11.58 3.68
N ALA A 421 -9.09 -12.76 4.06
CA ALA A 421 -7.87 -12.91 4.86
C ALA A 421 -6.60 -12.83 3.99
N ALA A 422 -6.62 -11.99 2.95
CA ALA A 422 -5.59 -11.95 1.92
C ALA A 422 -4.33 -11.17 2.31
N ALA A 423 -4.48 -10.08 3.06
CA ALA A 423 -3.36 -9.23 3.50
C ALA A 423 -2.84 -9.60 4.91
N CYS A 424 -3.56 -10.44 5.63
CA CYS A 424 -3.15 -10.92 6.95
C CYS A 424 -2.08 -12.01 6.80
N TRP A 425 -0.97 -11.88 7.51
CA TRP A 425 -0.01 -12.96 7.65
C TRP A 425 -0.52 -13.96 8.70
N PRO A 426 -0.96 -15.16 8.29
CA PRO A 426 -1.44 -16.14 9.24
C PRO A 426 -0.31 -16.61 10.16
N VAL A 427 -0.65 -16.97 11.40
CA VAL A 427 0.28 -17.54 12.37
C VAL A 427 -0.27 -18.83 12.94
N ILE A 428 0.61 -19.74 13.35
CA ILE A 428 0.26 -21.05 13.90
C ILE A 428 0.69 -21.13 15.35
N SER A 429 -0.16 -21.71 16.18
CA SER A 429 0.21 -22.19 17.53
C SER A 429 -0.54 -23.48 17.85
N GLY A 430 0.20 -24.52 18.22
CA GLY A 430 -0.37 -25.81 18.55
C GLY A 430 -1.19 -26.41 17.41
N ASP A 431 -2.46 -26.61 17.65
CA ASP A 431 -3.45 -27.14 16.71
C ASP A 431 -4.25 -26.05 15.95
N LYS A 432 -3.88 -24.79 16.11
CA LYS A 432 -4.63 -23.64 15.60
C LYS A 432 -3.84 -22.84 14.57
N VAL A 433 -4.55 -22.33 13.55
CA VAL A 433 -4.09 -21.25 12.69
C VAL A 433 -4.95 -20.02 12.94
N PHE A 434 -4.31 -18.86 13.08
CA PHE A 434 -4.98 -17.60 13.40
C PHE A 434 -4.97 -16.68 12.20
N ILE A 435 -6.12 -16.03 11.96
CA ILE A 435 -6.30 -14.99 10.94
C ILE A 435 -7.05 -13.80 11.51
N THR A 436 -6.66 -12.60 11.10
CA THR A 436 -7.36 -11.36 11.41
C THR A 436 -7.80 -10.69 10.13
N THR A 437 -9.08 -10.40 9.98
CA THR A 437 -9.71 -9.99 8.72
C THR A 437 -10.24 -8.55 8.76
N PRO A 438 -10.42 -7.89 7.59
CA PRO A 438 -10.89 -6.51 7.49
C PRO A 438 -12.27 -6.23 8.12
N GLU A 439 -13.07 -7.25 8.40
CA GLU A 439 -14.31 -7.09 9.20
C GLU A 439 -14.05 -6.78 10.69
N ARG A 440 -12.77 -6.58 11.06
CA ARG A 440 -12.28 -6.32 12.43
C ARG A 440 -12.51 -7.50 13.36
N ALA A 441 -12.22 -8.66 12.86
CA ALA A 441 -12.39 -9.91 13.59
C ALA A 441 -11.14 -10.76 13.54
N THR A 442 -10.86 -11.42 14.65
CA THR A 442 -9.81 -12.43 14.79
C THR A 442 -10.46 -13.81 14.93
N ARG A 443 -9.88 -14.80 14.29
CA ARG A 443 -10.35 -16.20 14.29
C ARG A 443 -9.22 -17.14 14.62
N ALA A 444 -9.57 -18.22 15.30
CA ALA A 444 -8.78 -19.44 15.37
C ALA A 444 -9.50 -20.53 14.57
N LEU A 445 -8.81 -21.10 13.63
CA LEU A 445 -9.27 -22.26 12.86
C LEU A 445 -8.48 -23.50 13.30
N ASP A 446 -9.12 -24.64 13.41
CA ASP A 446 -8.43 -25.92 13.57
C ASP A 446 -7.54 -26.18 12.36
N LYS A 447 -6.25 -26.35 12.56
CA LYS A 447 -5.30 -26.51 11.45
C LYS A 447 -5.46 -27.80 10.65
N ASN A 448 -6.19 -28.80 11.18
CA ASN A 448 -6.40 -30.07 10.53
C ASN A 448 -7.71 -30.12 9.72
N THR A 449 -8.75 -29.44 10.22
CA THR A 449 -10.10 -29.50 9.62
C THR A 449 -10.56 -28.21 8.97
N GLY A 450 -9.96 -27.06 9.35
CA GLY A 450 -10.41 -25.73 8.93
C GLY A 450 -11.67 -25.24 9.65
N GLU A 451 -12.19 -26.00 10.61
CA GLU A 451 -13.33 -25.58 11.43
C GLU A 451 -12.98 -24.40 12.31
N GLU A 452 -13.90 -23.45 12.44
CA GLU A 452 -13.71 -22.29 13.32
C GLU A 452 -13.87 -22.70 14.78
N ILE A 453 -12.75 -22.70 15.53
CA ILE A 453 -12.74 -22.97 16.97
C ILE A 453 -13.38 -21.81 17.70
N TRP A 454 -12.98 -20.57 17.35
CA TRP A 454 -13.59 -19.36 17.85
C TRP A 454 -13.46 -18.18 16.89
N PHE A 455 -14.40 -17.25 17.03
CA PHE A 455 -14.48 -15.98 16.36
C PHE A 455 -14.66 -14.85 17.38
N SER A 456 -13.97 -13.74 17.20
CA SER A 456 -14.14 -12.59 18.08
C SER A 456 -13.92 -11.27 17.34
N LYS A 457 -14.76 -10.28 17.63
CA LYS A 457 -14.57 -8.87 17.27
C LYS A 457 -13.85 -8.07 18.35
N GLU A 458 -13.44 -8.72 19.43
CA GLU A 458 -12.55 -8.17 20.42
C GLU A 458 -11.39 -9.18 20.65
N PRO A 459 -10.14 -8.81 20.28
CA PRO A 459 -9.72 -7.47 19.79
C PRO A 459 -10.25 -7.14 18.39
N ASN A 460 -10.58 -5.87 18.17
CA ASN A 460 -11.02 -5.37 16.86
C ASN A 460 -9.82 -5.11 15.94
N GLY A 461 -9.02 -6.13 15.69
CA GLY A 461 -7.86 -6.07 14.82
C GLY A 461 -8.24 -6.02 13.34
N ARG A 462 -7.31 -5.58 12.52
CA ARG A 462 -7.41 -5.65 11.07
C ARG A 462 -6.04 -5.97 10.49
N GLU A 463 -5.86 -7.24 10.06
CA GLU A 463 -4.70 -7.76 9.33
C GLU A 463 -3.36 -7.75 10.09
N SER A 464 -3.14 -6.87 11.08
CA SER A 464 -1.90 -6.80 11.86
C SER A 464 -1.94 -7.72 13.06
N GLN A 465 -1.19 -8.80 12.97
CA GLN A 465 -1.04 -9.81 14.01
C GLN A 465 0.37 -10.39 14.06
N GLY A 466 0.67 -11.10 15.13
CA GLY A 466 1.92 -11.82 15.34
C GLY A 466 1.76 -12.87 16.44
N ILE A 467 2.77 -13.70 16.60
CA ILE A 467 2.80 -14.74 17.64
C ILE A 467 4.02 -14.57 18.52
N SER A 468 3.88 -14.87 19.80
CA SER A 468 5.00 -14.84 20.74
C SER A 468 6.05 -15.90 20.40
N LEU A 469 7.30 -15.69 20.84
CA LEU A 469 8.41 -16.61 20.56
C LEU A 469 8.17 -18.04 21.09
N ASP A 470 7.38 -18.18 22.15
CA ASP A 470 6.99 -19.47 22.74
C ASP A 470 5.65 -20.00 22.20
N GLY A 471 5.02 -19.28 21.29
CA GLY A 471 3.75 -19.66 20.67
C GLY A 471 2.51 -19.52 21.56
N LYS A 472 2.62 -18.94 22.76
CA LYS A 472 1.49 -18.94 23.72
C LYS A 472 0.59 -17.73 23.64
N GLU A 473 1.06 -16.63 23.06
CA GLU A 473 0.31 -15.37 22.95
C GLU A 473 0.19 -14.94 21.49
N LEU A 474 -1.04 -14.79 21.02
CA LEU A 474 -1.36 -14.12 19.76
C LEU A 474 -1.42 -12.62 20.01
N TYR A 475 -0.61 -11.85 19.30
CA TYR A 475 -0.64 -10.40 19.34
C TYR A 475 -1.53 -9.86 18.22
N VAL A 476 -2.43 -8.95 18.59
CA VAL A 476 -3.32 -8.26 17.63
C VAL A 476 -3.28 -6.77 17.92
N LYS A 477 -2.97 -5.98 16.89
CA LYS A 477 -3.12 -4.54 16.95
C LYS A 477 -4.56 -4.18 16.64
N THR A 478 -5.21 -3.46 17.54
CA THR A 478 -6.57 -2.99 17.33
C THR A 478 -6.59 -1.79 16.37
N MET A 479 -7.67 -1.68 15.59
CA MET A 479 -7.85 -0.60 14.64
C MET A 479 -8.49 0.64 15.29
N LEU A 480 -9.48 0.45 16.16
CA LEU A 480 -10.33 1.53 16.67
C LEU A 480 -9.91 2.05 18.06
N THR A 481 -9.30 1.20 18.88
CA THR A 481 -8.93 1.55 20.27
C THR A 481 -7.45 1.85 20.44
N ASN A 482 -6.65 1.68 19.36
CA ASN A 482 -5.20 1.91 19.37
C ASN A 482 -4.47 1.18 20.49
N GLU A 483 -4.74 -0.13 20.62
CA GLU A 483 -4.14 -1.00 21.62
C GLU A 483 -3.37 -2.13 20.96
N LEU A 484 -2.33 -2.60 21.63
CA LEU A 484 -1.81 -3.94 21.41
C LEU A 484 -2.50 -4.89 22.41
N VAL A 485 -3.08 -5.96 21.89
CA VAL A 485 -3.79 -6.96 22.70
C VAL A 485 -3.11 -8.31 22.55
N ALA A 486 -2.83 -8.97 23.67
CA ALA A 486 -2.41 -10.37 23.68
C ALA A 486 -3.60 -11.27 24.00
N VAL A 487 -3.78 -12.29 23.18
CA VAL A 487 -4.79 -13.33 23.32
C VAL A 487 -4.09 -14.65 23.62
N ASP A 488 -4.62 -15.44 24.55
CA ASP A 488 -4.14 -16.79 24.86
C ASP A 488 -4.28 -17.68 23.62
N ALA A 489 -3.15 -18.00 22.97
CA ALA A 489 -3.13 -18.78 21.73
C ALA A 489 -3.40 -20.28 21.95
N VAL A 490 -3.35 -20.74 23.19
CA VAL A 490 -3.59 -22.16 23.54
C VAL A 490 -5.07 -22.42 23.82
N ALA A 491 -5.79 -21.43 24.32
CA ALA A 491 -7.19 -21.58 24.72
C ALA A 491 -8.13 -21.84 23.53
N ASP A 492 -9.20 -22.60 23.76
CA ASP A 492 -10.26 -22.88 22.78
C ASP A 492 -11.35 -21.79 22.74
N THR A 493 -11.09 -20.66 23.37
CA THR A 493 -11.93 -19.45 23.32
C THR A 493 -11.02 -18.22 23.21
N CYS A 494 -11.54 -17.13 22.66
CA CYS A 494 -10.80 -15.87 22.64
C CYS A 494 -10.64 -15.32 24.07
N LYS A 495 -9.52 -15.60 24.69
CA LYS A 495 -9.21 -15.14 26.04
C LYS A 495 -8.11 -14.09 25.99
N ILE A 496 -8.47 -12.86 26.30
CA ILE A 496 -7.51 -11.75 26.39
C ILE A 496 -6.64 -11.95 27.65
N VAL A 497 -5.32 -11.91 27.46
CA VAL A 497 -4.32 -12.02 28.53
C VAL A 497 -4.01 -10.64 29.09
N TRP A 498 -3.70 -9.69 28.19
CA TRP A 498 -3.44 -8.29 28.53
C TRP A 498 -3.75 -7.34 27.36
N LYS A 499 -3.88 -6.05 27.67
CA LYS A 499 -4.03 -4.97 26.72
C LYS A 499 -3.05 -3.85 27.09
N CYS A 500 -2.40 -3.26 26.09
CA CYS A 500 -1.53 -2.10 26.27
C CYS A 500 -1.98 -0.96 25.33
N PRO A 501 -2.48 0.16 25.87
CA PRO A 501 -2.78 1.34 25.05
C PRO A 501 -1.53 1.89 24.39
N LEU A 502 -1.62 2.21 23.10
CA LEU A 502 -0.53 2.81 22.33
C LEU A 502 -0.72 4.34 22.25
N PRO A 503 0.36 5.13 22.39
CA PRO A 503 0.28 6.59 22.27
C PRO A 503 0.02 6.98 20.81
N ASN A 504 -1.25 7.07 20.45
CA ASN A 504 -1.72 7.42 19.11
C ASN A 504 -2.80 8.50 19.22
N ASP A 505 -2.75 9.47 18.31
CA ASP A 505 -3.66 10.60 18.18
C ASP A 505 -4.64 10.44 17.00
N GLN A 506 -4.61 9.29 16.33
CA GLN A 506 -5.51 8.96 15.23
C GLN A 506 -6.67 8.09 15.70
N ASP A 507 -7.86 8.32 15.19
CA ASP A 507 -9.06 7.55 15.50
C ASP A 507 -9.01 6.12 14.92
N MET A 508 -8.28 5.94 13.81
CA MET A 508 -8.10 4.65 13.14
C MET A 508 -6.65 4.46 12.71
N ASP A 509 -6.13 3.27 12.89
CA ASP A 509 -4.79 2.91 12.45
C ASP A 509 -4.81 1.58 11.68
N LEU A 510 -4.58 1.67 10.37
CA LEU A 510 -4.59 0.58 9.40
C LEU A 510 -3.16 0.24 8.98
N ALA A 511 -2.50 -0.66 9.67
CA ALA A 511 -1.17 -1.10 9.27
C ALA A 511 -1.15 -2.61 9.06
N PRO A 512 -1.39 -3.10 7.84
CA PRO A 512 -1.33 -4.53 7.53
C PRO A 512 0.13 -5.00 7.47
N ALA A 513 0.81 -4.95 8.58
CA ALA A 513 2.17 -5.40 8.74
C ALA A 513 2.28 -6.35 9.93
N PRO A 514 3.15 -7.37 9.86
CA PRO A 514 3.29 -8.34 10.94
C PRO A 514 3.81 -7.69 12.22
N ILE A 515 3.25 -8.12 13.35
CA ILE A 515 3.77 -7.79 14.67
C ILE A 515 4.92 -8.73 14.98
N MET A 516 6.08 -8.16 15.31
CA MET A 516 7.30 -8.90 15.59
C MET A 516 7.63 -8.80 17.08
N SER A 517 8.42 -9.73 17.59
CA SER A 517 8.89 -9.69 18.98
C SER A 517 10.30 -10.24 19.11
N ASN A 518 11.00 -9.80 20.16
CA ASN A 518 12.21 -10.43 20.69
C ASN A 518 12.00 -10.84 22.15
N SER A 519 13.05 -11.20 22.88
CA SER A 519 12.97 -11.57 24.30
C SER A 519 12.46 -10.43 25.19
N ASN A 520 12.65 -9.16 24.79
CA ASN A 520 12.40 -7.99 25.62
C ASN A 520 11.10 -7.27 25.30
N ALA A 521 10.70 -7.24 24.03
CA ALA A 521 9.60 -6.39 23.57
C ALA A 521 8.77 -7.02 22.44
N VAL A 522 7.57 -6.49 22.27
CA VAL A 522 6.69 -6.68 21.13
C VAL A 522 6.70 -5.38 20.30
N PHE A 523 7.01 -5.46 19.02
CA PHE A 523 7.12 -4.31 18.12
C PHE A 523 5.89 -4.19 17.24
N VAL A 524 5.26 -3.02 17.30
CA VAL A 524 3.97 -2.77 16.67
C VAL A 524 4.11 -1.69 15.60
N PRO A 525 3.74 -1.98 14.35
CA PRO A 525 3.72 -1.00 13.26
C PRO A 525 2.48 -0.11 13.32
N SER A 526 2.54 1.05 12.65
CA SER A 526 1.39 1.93 12.41
C SER A 526 1.29 2.38 10.97
N SER A 527 0.10 2.85 10.56
CA SER A 527 -0.14 3.43 9.22
C SER A 527 0.36 4.87 9.09
N ILE A 528 0.77 5.49 10.19
CA ILE A 528 1.18 6.90 10.28
C ILE A 528 2.67 7.06 10.67
N GLY A 529 3.48 6.07 10.36
CA GLY A 529 4.93 6.11 10.52
C GLY A 529 5.45 5.97 11.94
N LYS A 530 4.62 5.53 12.89
CA LYS A 530 5.03 5.28 14.27
C LYS A 530 5.38 3.80 14.47
N VAL A 531 6.45 3.56 15.19
CA VAL A 531 6.86 2.25 15.72
C VAL A 531 6.71 2.28 17.21
N TYR A 532 6.11 1.24 17.78
CA TYR A 532 5.98 1.09 19.23
C TYR A 532 6.71 -0.17 19.68
N ALA A 533 7.37 -0.10 20.83
CA ALA A 533 7.86 -1.27 21.55
C ALA A 533 7.11 -1.38 22.87
N VAL A 534 6.42 -2.48 23.06
CA VAL A 534 5.63 -2.80 24.25
C VAL A 534 6.36 -3.89 25.03
N SER A 535 6.37 -3.79 26.38
CA SER A 535 6.94 -4.84 27.24
C SER A 535 6.22 -6.17 27.02
N ARG A 536 6.95 -7.28 27.20
CA ARG A 536 6.42 -8.63 26.96
C ARG A 536 5.19 -8.97 27.79
N ASP A 537 5.05 -8.37 28.95
CA ASP A 537 3.90 -8.53 29.86
C ASP A 537 2.75 -7.54 29.58
N GLY A 538 2.89 -6.71 28.57
CA GLY A 538 1.90 -5.70 28.20
C GLY A 538 1.74 -4.55 29.19
N SER A 539 2.59 -4.45 30.23
CA SER A 539 2.41 -3.48 31.30
C SER A 539 2.68 -2.03 30.89
N ARG A 540 3.50 -1.82 29.84
CA ARG A 540 3.87 -0.47 29.39
C ARG A 540 4.38 -0.44 27.96
N VAL A 541 4.31 0.74 27.34
CA VAL A 541 5.10 1.10 26.16
C VAL A 541 6.52 1.45 26.64
N ILE A 542 7.51 0.67 26.20
CA ILE A 542 8.93 0.90 26.51
C ILE A 542 9.41 2.15 25.79
N TRP A 543 9.08 2.24 24.50
CA TRP A 543 9.32 3.43 23.66
C TRP A 543 8.38 3.49 22.49
N ALA A 544 8.24 4.69 21.94
CA ALA A 544 7.57 4.95 20.67
C ALA A 544 8.43 5.92 19.84
N LYS A 545 8.46 5.73 18.53
CA LYS A 545 9.22 6.60 17.63
C LYS A 545 8.48 6.80 16.32
N LYS A 546 8.32 8.06 15.92
CA LYS A 546 7.79 8.43 14.61
C LYS A 546 8.95 8.54 13.61
N LEU A 547 8.90 7.77 12.54
CA LEU A 547 9.93 7.70 11.51
C LEU A 547 9.55 8.51 10.28
N SER A 548 8.26 8.50 9.94
CA SER A 548 7.69 9.21 8.79
C SER A 548 6.19 9.48 9.06
N ASN A 549 5.41 9.79 8.02
CA ASN A 549 3.95 9.87 8.11
C ASN A 549 3.25 8.73 7.34
N THR A 550 4.01 7.82 6.78
CA THR A 550 3.50 6.76 5.92
C THR A 550 3.53 5.41 6.65
N VAL A 551 2.97 4.38 6.03
CA VAL A 551 2.87 3.04 6.62
C VAL A 551 4.26 2.50 7.01
N ILE A 552 4.37 1.95 8.21
CA ILE A 552 5.47 1.06 8.59
C ILE A 552 5.20 -0.32 8.00
N ASN A 553 5.99 -0.74 7.02
CA ASN A 553 5.78 -2.03 6.36
C ASN A 553 6.34 -3.20 7.16
N HIS A 554 7.45 -3.00 7.84
CA HIS A 554 8.08 -4.05 8.63
C HIS A 554 8.92 -3.48 9.77
N ILE A 555 8.98 -4.22 10.86
CA ILE A 555 9.90 -4.01 11.97
C ILE A 555 10.62 -5.34 12.19
N MET A 556 11.92 -5.39 11.98
CA MET A 556 12.74 -6.59 12.19
C MET A 556 13.66 -6.40 13.40
N PRO A 557 13.51 -7.17 14.47
CA PRO A 557 14.50 -7.25 15.54
C PRO A 557 15.82 -7.80 14.98
N LEU A 558 16.94 -7.10 15.21
CA LEU A 558 18.29 -7.56 14.86
C LEU A 558 18.95 -8.28 16.04
N ASP A 559 18.64 -7.81 17.23
CA ASP A 559 19.05 -8.38 18.51
C ASP A 559 18.07 -7.92 19.63
N GLU A 560 18.45 -8.09 20.88
CA GLU A 560 17.60 -7.76 22.03
C GLU A 560 17.34 -6.25 22.22
N LYS A 561 18.15 -5.39 21.62
CA LYS A 561 18.13 -3.93 21.83
C LYS A 561 18.16 -3.12 20.54
N THR A 562 18.12 -3.80 19.41
CA THR A 562 18.22 -3.15 18.10
C THR A 562 17.15 -3.69 17.15
N VAL A 563 16.45 -2.78 16.49
CA VAL A 563 15.48 -3.11 15.45
C VAL A 563 15.74 -2.28 14.20
N VAL A 564 15.32 -2.79 13.06
CA VAL A 564 15.27 -2.01 11.82
C VAL A 564 13.83 -1.96 11.33
N ALA A 565 13.39 -0.80 10.86
CA ALA A 565 12.05 -0.60 10.33
C ALA A 565 12.11 -0.01 8.92
N SER A 566 11.15 -0.40 8.06
CA SER A 566 10.95 0.19 6.73
C SER A 566 9.61 0.93 6.68
N THR A 567 9.61 2.06 5.98
CA THR A 567 8.41 2.87 5.73
C THR A 567 8.08 2.86 4.25
N MET A 568 6.80 3.08 3.91
CA MET A 568 6.35 3.08 2.52
C MET A 568 7.08 4.14 1.68
N ASP A 569 7.35 5.33 2.22
CA ASP A 569 8.06 6.43 1.54
C ASP A 569 9.57 6.19 1.31
N GLY A 570 10.02 4.93 1.41
CA GLY A 570 11.38 4.55 1.07
C GLY A 570 12.41 4.75 2.17
N LYS A 571 12.02 4.98 3.42
CA LYS A 571 12.95 5.15 4.54
C LYS A 571 13.23 3.82 5.24
N ILE A 572 14.47 3.60 5.60
CA ILE A 572 14.93 2.49 6.46
C ILE A 572 15.63 3.09 7.66
N VAL A 573 15.22 2.71 8.86
CA VAL A 573 15.76 3.25 10.11
C VAL A 573 16.16 2.12 11.05
N CYS A 574 17.41 2.13 11.47
CA CYS A 574 17.91 1.27 12.55
C CYS A 574 17.81 2.01 13.87
N ILE A 575 17.15 1.40 14.85
CA ILE A 575 16.87 1.97 16.15
C ILE A 575 17.52 1.11 17.21
N SER A 576 18.31 1.71 18.08
CA SER A 576 18.78 1.09 19.32
C SER A 576 18.02 1.67 20.51
N TYR A 577 17.70 0.85 21.51
CA TYR A 577 16.92 1.30 22.66
C TYR A 577 17.44 0.71 23.97
N THR A 578 17.11 1.40 25.05
CA THR A 578 17.32 0.92 26.42
C THR A 578 15.98 0.75 27.12
N GLU A 579 15.89 -0.20 28.03
CA GLU A 579 14.76 -0.35 28.94
C GLU A 579 14.98 0.61 30.12
N ASN A 580 14.27 1.71 30.14
CA ASN A 580 14.27 2.61 31.30
C ASN A 580 13.01 2.40 32.14
#